data_f34af9a7fa318f72bc9442e73fbf7b88
#
_entry.id   f34af9a7fa318f72bc9442e73fbf7b88
#
_cell.length_a   1.000
_cell.length_b   1.000
_cell.length_c   1.000
_cell.angle_alpha   90.00
_cell.angle_beta   90.00
_cell.angle_gamma   90.00
#
_symmetry.space_group_name_H-M   'P 1'
#
loop_
_entity.id
_entity.type
_entity.pdbx_description
1 polymer ?
#
loop_
_entity_poly.entity_id
_entity_poly.type
_entity_poly.pdbx_seq_one_letter_code
_entity_poly.pdbx_strand_id
1 'polypeptide(L)'
;MSSIPVSRDLVEESLKRTGLKSAGKASIREIVQLVNKLEYHTGIRYVRMEMGVPGLPCPQIAIEAETAALNAGVASDYPNILGIPELKKEASRFVSLFLDVSIDPEGCIPTVGSMMGSMIGFLVANRNDHSKEGTLFIDPGFPVQKQQLRMLGQNF
;
A
#
# COMPACT_ATOMS: atom_id res chain seq x y z
N MET A 1 -11.44 -18.49 -34.45
CA MET A 1 -10.22 -17.87 -33.87
C MET A 1 -10.69 -16.60 -33.16
N SER A 2 -10.60 -16.54 -31.85
CA SER A 2 -10.95 -15.30 -31.13
C SER A 2 -9.90 -14.26 -31.51
N SER A 3 -10.31 -13.18 -32.17
CA SER A 3 -9.42 -12.07 -32.48
C SER A 3 -8.98 -11.44 -31.15
N ILE A 4 -7.68 -11.36 -30.93
CA ILE A 4 -7.12 -10.58 -29.84
C ILE A 4 -7.61 -9.12 -30.04
N PRO A 5 -8.28 -8.51 -29.07
CA PRO A 5 -8.94 -7.21 -29.27
C PRO A 5 -7.95 -6.04 -29.49
N VAL A 6 -6.66 -6.30 -29.35
CA VAL A 6 -5.58 -5.30 -29.53
C VAL A 6 -4.56 -5.84 -30.53
N SER A 7 -4.19 -5.03 -31.53
CA SER A 7 -3.16 -5.45 -32.49
C SER A 7 -1.80 -5.54 -31.80
N ARG A 8 -1.00 -6.51 -32.25
CA ARG A 8 0.36 -6.69 -31.74
C ARG A 8 1.22 -5.45 -31.93
N ASP A 9 1.09 -4.81 -33.07
CA ASP A 9 1.86 -3.60 -33.41
C ASP A 9 1.57 -2.46 -32.44
N LEU A 10 0.30 -2.27 -32.02
CA LEU A 10 -0.07 -1.25 -31.03
C LEU A 10 0.53 -1.56 -29.65
N VAL A 11 0.56 -2.84 -29.26
CA VAL A 11 1.20 -3.26 -28.01
C VAL A 11 2.70 -2.99 -28.06
N GLU A 12 3.37 -3.37 -29.15
CA GLU A 12 4.81 -3.17 -29.33
C GLU A 12 5.17 -1.67 -29.36
N GLU A 13 4.39 -0.84 -30.06
CA GLU A 13 4.57 0.60 -30.07
C GLU A 13 4.36 1.21 -28.67
N SER A 14 3.35 0.78 -27.95
CA SER A 14 3.07 1.24 -26.59
C SER A 14 4.18 0.83 -25.62
N LEU A 15 4.74 -0.37 -25.74
CA LEU A 15 5.90 -0.82 -24.98
C LEU A 15 7.13 0.05 -25.27
N LYS A 16 7.42 0.34 -26.54
CA LYS A 16 8.53 1.23 -26.93
C LYS A 16 8.36 2.64 -26.33
N ARG A 17 7.16 3.20 -26.40
CA ARG A 17 6.85 4.55 -25.87
C ARG A 17 6.90 4.62 -24.33
N THR A 18 6.69 3.52 -23.63
CA THR A 18 6.85 3.45 -22.17
C THR A 18 8.30 3.20 -21.73
N GLY A 19 9.19 2.88 -22.67
CA GLY A 19 10.57 2.50 -22.36
C GLY A 19 10.69 1.10 -21.73
N LEU A 20 9.63 0.33 -21.70
CA LEU A 20 9.59 -1.01 -21.14
C LEU A 20 10.29 -2.00 -22.07
N LYS A 21 11.34 -2.63 -21.57
CA LYS A 21 12.05 -3.70 -22.31
C LYS A 21 11.29 -5.02 -22.30
N SER A 22 10.49 -5.27 -21.27
CA SER A 22 9.72 -6.51 -21.11
C SER A 22 8.60 -6.29 -20.07
N ALA A 23 7.38 -6.66 -20.41
CA ALA A 23 6.24 -6.59 -19.51
C ALA A 23 6.44 -7.45 -18.24
N GLY A 24 7.10 -8.61 -18.35
CA GLY A 24 7.36 -9.50 -17.21
C GLY A 24 8.38 -8.97 -16.20
N LYS A 25 9.11 -7.89 -16.52
CA LYS A 25 10.05 -7.22 -15.61
C LYS A 25 9.57 -5.82 -15.19
N ALA A 26 8.40 -5.42 -15.64
CA ALA A 26 7.83 -4.11 -15.37
C ALA A 26 7.31 -4.02 -13.93
N SER A 27 7.44 -2.84 -13.35
CA SER A 27 6.77 -2.50 -12.10
C SER A 27 5.25 -2.38 -12.33
N ILE A 28 4.46 -2.51 -11.25
CA ILE A 28 3.01 -2.33 -11.30
C ILE A 28 2.65 -0.98 -11.96
N ARG A 29 3.37 0.10 -11.64
CA ARG A 29 3.11 1.44 -12.20
C ARG A 29 3.34 1.50 -13.70
N GLU A 30 4.37 0.84 -14.18
CA GLU A 30 4.67 0.79 -15.62
C GLU A 30 3.60 -0.02 -16.37
N ILE A 31 3.11 -1.12 -15.80
CA ILE A 31 1.98 -1.87 -16.38
C ILE A 31 0.71 -1.02 -16.38
N VAL A 32 0.38 -0.32 -15.28
CA VAL A 32 -0.75 0.62 -15.23
C VAL A 32 -0.65 1.66 -16.35
N GLN A 33 0.52 2.27 -16.56
CA GLN A 33 0.73 3.25 -17.62
C GLN A 33 0.56 2.64 -19.02
N LEU A 34 1.07 1.43 -19.23
CA LEU A 34 0.90 0.71 -20.50
C LEU A 34 -0.58 0.46 -20.79
N VAL A 35 -1.31 -0.10 -19.83
CA VAL A 35 -2.74 -0.40 -20.02
C VAL A 35 -3.56 0.86 -20.21
N ASN A 36 -3.29 1.94 -19.47
CA ASN A 36 -3.95 3.24 -19.68
C ASN A 36 -3.77 3.75 -21.11
N LYS A 37 -2.56 3.62 -21.67
CA LYS A 37 -2.31 4.01 -23.07
C LYS A 37 -3.06 3.12 -24.06
N LEU A 38 -3.10 1.81 -23.83
CA LEU A 38 -3.86 0.90 -24.66
C LEU A 38 -5.36 1.21 -24.62
N GLU A 39 -5.94 1.44 -23.43
CA GLU A 39 -7.33 1.85 -23.29
C GLU A 39 -7.62 3.16 -24.02
N TYR A 40 -6.74 4.14 -23.89
CA TYR A 40 -6.89 5.44 -24.57
C TYR A 40 -6.88 5.30 -26.10
N HIS A 41 -5.97 4.50 -26.67
CA HIS A 41 -5.85 4.37 -28.13
C HIS A 41 -6.92 3.46 -28.74
N THR A 42 -7.39 2.48 -28.00
CA THR A 42 -8.35 1.50 -28.52
C THR A 42 -9.81 1.83 -28.19
N GLY A 43 -10.05 2.65 -27.17
CA GLY A 43 -11.38 2.86 -26.59
C GLY A 43 -11.92 1.62 -25.85
N ILE A 44 -11.14 0.54 -25.75
CA ILE A 44 -11.54 -0.71 -25.11
C ILE A 44 -11.13 -0.64 -23.64
N ARG A 45 -12.07 -0.88 -22.74
CA ARG A 45 -11.81 -1.04 -21.32
C ARG A 45 -11.36 -2.46 -21.00
N TYR A 46 -10.26 -2.58 -20.23
CA TYR A 46 -9.74 -3.85 -19.75
C TYR A 46 -10.18 -4.14 -18.32
N VAL A 47 -10.29 -5.42 -17.99
CA VAL A 47 -10.38 -5.85 -16.60
C VAL A 47 -9.01 -5.63 -15.95
N ARG A 48 -8.92 -4.68 -15.02
CA ARG A 48 -7.67 -4.24 -14.38
C ARG A 48 -7.29 -5.21 -13.27
N MET A 49 -6.26 -6.01 -13.51
CA MET A 49 -5.77 -7.01 -12.56
C MET A 49 -4.30 -6.80 -12.17
N GLU A 50 -3.67 -5.76 -12.71
CA GLU A 50 -2.26 -5.45 -12.47
C GLU A 50 -2.00 -4.81 -11.09
N MET A 51 -3.06 -4.31 -10.44
CA MET A 51 -2.97 -3.75 -9.10
C MET A 51 -4.17 -4.19 -8.27
N GLY A 52 -3.91 -4.76 -7.10
CA GLY A 52 -4.95 -5.08 -6.14
C GLY A 52 -5.54 -3.80 -5.55
N VAL A 53 -6.82 -3.55 -5.84
CA VAL A 53 -7.57 -2.43 -5.27
C VAL A 53 -8.70 -3.02 -4.44
N PRO A 54 -8.93 -2.56 -3.18
CA PRO A 54 -10.02 -3.08 -2.35
C PRO A 54 -11.39 -3.00 -3.01
N GLY A 55 -11.69 -1.91 -3.71
CA GLY A 55 -12.85 -1.75 -4.57
C GLY A 55 -14.21 -1.65 -3.87
N LEU A 56 -14.28 -1.90 -2.58
CA LEU A 56 -15.51 -1.72 -1.81
C LEU A 56 -15.64 -0.25 -1.38
N PRO A 57 -16.87 0.31 -1.41
CA PRO A 57 -17.10 1.66 -0.90
C PRO A 57 -16.86 1.70 0.61
N CYS A 58 -16.42 2.87 1.11
CA CYS A 58 -16.33 3.10 2.54
C CYS A 58 -17.72 2.94 3.19
N PRO A 59 -17.83 2.28 4.34
CA PRO A 59 -19.11 2.18 5.06
C PRO A 59 -19.66 3.57 5.39
N GLN A 60 -20.96 3.76 5.19
CA GLN A 60 -21.61 5.07 5.39
C GLN A 60 -21.41 5.62 6.81
N ILE A 61 -21.47 4.75 7.82
CA ILE A 61 -21.23 5.13 9.21
C ILE A 61 -19.82 5.74 9.44
N ALA A 62 -18.82 5.27 8.72
CA ALA A 62 -17.46 5.82 8.81
C ALA A 62 -17.39 7.22 8.17
N ILE A 63 -18.04 7.39 7.01
CA ILE A 63 -18.11 8.70 6.33
C ILE A 63 -18.82 9.73 7.22
N GLU A 64 -19.92 9.36 7.84
CA GLU A 64 -20.68 10.23 8.73
C GLU A 64 -19.88 10.62 9.98
N ALA A 65 -19.18 9.66 10.59
CA ALA A 65 -18.34 9.90 11.76
C ALA A 65 -17.15 10.82 11.44
N GLU A 66 -16.47 10.61 10.32
CA GLU A 66 -15.37 11.46 9.89
C GLU A 66 -15.85 12.88 9.58
N THR A 67 -16.98 13.01 8.88
CA THR A 67 -17.59 14.31 8.55
C THR A 67 -17.99 15.05 9.84
N ALA A 68 -18.58 14.36 10.80
CA ALA A 68 -18.95 14.95 12.09
C ALA A 68 -17.73 15.42 12.89
N ALA A 69 -16.65 14.65 12.90
CA ALA A 69 -15.41 15.02 13.59
C ALA A 69 -14.77 16.26 12.95
N LEU A 70 -14.72 16.34 11.61
CA LEU A 70 -14.22 17.51 10.89
C LEU A 70 -15.04 18.75 11.19
N ASN A 71 -16.37 18.65 11.20
CA ASN A 71 -17.27 19.76 11.55
C ASN A 71 -17.14 20.19 13.01
N ALA A 72 -16.74 19.27 13.90
CA ALA A 72 -16.43 19.58 15.29
C ALA A 72 -15.04 20.22 15.50
N GLY A 73 -14.28 20.43 14.41
CA GLY A 73 -13.01 21.16 14.44
C GLY A 73 -11.80 20.28 14.79
N VAL A 74 -11.89 18.96 14.67
CA VAL A 74 -10.77 18.04 15.00
C VAL A 74 -9.48 18.38 14.24
N ALA A 75 -9.57 18.99 13.06
CA ALA A 75 -8.43 19.38 12.24
C ALA A 75 -7.74 20.68 12.69
N SER A 76 -8.27 21.38 13.70
CA SER A 76 -7.67 22.64 14.22
C SER A 76 -6.63 22.43 15.31
N ASP A 77 -6.49 21.21 15.82
CA ASP A 77 -5.55 20.89 16.88
C ASP A 77 -4.53 19.81 16.48
N TYR A 78 -3.37 19.83 17.14
CA TYR A 78 -2.41 18.74 17.02
C TYR A 78 -2.82 17.57 17.91
N PRO A 79 -2.90 16.36 17.36
CA PRO A 79 -3.15 15.17 18.19
C PRO A 79 -1.94 14.85 19.07
N ASN A 80 -2.15 14.01 20.10
CA ASN A 80 -1.05 13.43 20.85
C ASN A 80 -0.09 12.70 19.89
N ILE A 81 1.22 12.86 20.10
CA ILE A 81 2.28 12.26 19.25
C ILE A 81 2.14 10.73 19.14
N LEU A 82 1.71 10.07 20.21
CA LEU A 82 1.50 8.62 20.25
C LEU A 82 0.10 8.18 19.78
N GLY A 83 -0.72 9.12 19.31
CA GLY A 83 -2.10 8.91 18.92
C GLY A 83 -3.10 9.23 20.01
N ILE A 84 -4.35 9.44 19.62
CA ILE A 84 -5.43 9.71 20.57
C ILE A 84 -5.86 8.42 21.27
N PRO A 85 -6.15 8.47 22.61
CA PRO A 85 -6.46 7.27 23.38
C PRO A 85 -7.64 6.45 22.85
N GLU A 86 -8.65 7.10 22.31
CA GLU A 86 -9.84 6.47 21.73
C GLU A 86 -9.48 5.61 20.53
N LEU A 87 -8.65 6.12 19.61
CA LEU A 87 -8.17 5.36 18.44
C LEU A 87 -7.33 4.14 18.86
N LYS A 88 -6.46 4.32 19.86
CA LYS A 88 -5.61 3.23 20.38
C LYS A 88 -6.44 2.11 20.99
N LYS A 89 -7.48 2.45 21.77
CA LYS A 89 -8.42 1.49 22.35
C LYS A 89 -9.20 0.73 21.26
N GLU A 90 -9.69 1.46 20.25
CA GLU A 90 -10.43 0.83 19.15
C GLU A 90 -9.53 -0.02 18.26
N ALA A 91 -8.27 0.36 18.05
CA ALA A 91 -7.29 -0.48 17.36
C ALA A 91 -7.04 -1.79 18.11
N SER A 92 -6.83 -1.72 19.43
CA SER A 92 -6.69 -2.90 20.30
C SER A 92 -7.96 -3.78 20.27
N ARG A 93 -9.14 -3.17 20.36
CA ARG A 93 -10.42 -3.89 20.27
C ARG A 93 -10.59 -4.58 18.91
N PHE A 94 -10.25 -3.88 17.81
CA PHE A 94 -10.32 -4.46 16.47
C PHE A 94 -9.41 -5.68 16.33
N VAL A 95 -8.17 -5.59 16.78
CA VAL A 95 -7.20 -6.70 16.73
C VAL A 95 -7.71 -7.89 17.55
N SER A 96 -8.26 -7.64 18.74
CA SER A 96 -8.84 -8.70 19.56
C SER A 96 -10.02 -9.40 18.88
N LEU A 97 -10.94 -8.63 18.28
CA LEU A 97 -12.13 -9.20 17.65
C LEU A 97 -11.83 -9.90 16.30
N PHE A 98 -10.86 -9.39 15.54
CA PHE A 98 -10.61 -9.86 14.19
C PHE A 98 -9.50 -10.92 14.11
N LEU A 99 -8.50 -10.82 14.98
CA LEU A 99 -7.32 -11.71 14.99
C LEU A 99 -7.25 -12.61 16.23
N ASP A 100 -8.17 -12.44 17.19
CA ASP A 100 -8.15 -13.14 18.48
C ASP A 100 -6.83 -12.96 19.24
N VAL A 101 -6.26 -11.75 19.16
CA VAL A 101 -5.00 -11.36 19.82
C VAL A 101 -5.26 -10.20 20.77
N SER A 102 -4.89 -10.34 22.02
CA SER A 102 -4.94 -9.25 23.00
C SER A 102 -3.66 -8.42 22.91
N ILE A 103 -3.81 -7.12 22.64
CA ILE A 103 -2.72 -6.14 22.66
C ILE A 103 -3.06 -4.99 23.58
N ASP A 104 -2.03 -4.43 24.23
CA ASP A 104 -2.19 -3.23 25.04
C ASP A 104 -2.48 -2.01 24.14
N PRO A 105 -3.57 -1.25 24.38
CA PRO A 105 -3.81 0.01 23.67
C PRO A 105 -2.62 0.97 23.69
N GLU A 106 -1.87 1.01 24.79
CA GLU A 106 -0.68 1.88 24.87
C GLU A 106 0.44 1.49 23.91
N GLY A 107 0.50 0.23 23.49
CA GLY A 107 1.39 -0.25 22.43
C GLY A 107 0.92 0.07 21.00
N CYS A 108 -0.30 0.57 20.82
CA CYS A 108 -0.82 0.93 19.51
C CYS A 108 -0.35 2.34 19.13
N ILE A 109 0.40 2.45 18.03
CA ILE A 109 0.87 3.74 17.51
C ILE A 109 0.32 3.94 16.10
N PRO A 110 -0.60 4.90 15.90
CA PRO A 110 -1.11 5.24 14.57
C PRO A 110 0.00 5.76 13.67
N THR A 111 -0.01 5.31 12.42
CA THR A 111 0.95 5.75 11.40
C THR A 111 0.22 6.22 10.13
N VAL A 112 0.89 7.03 9.30
CA VAL A 112 0.36 7.46 8.01
C VAL A 112 0.46 6.29 7.03
N GLY A 113 -0.48 5.36 7.14
CA GLY A 113 -0.55 4.13 6.35
C GLY A 113 0.46 3.07 6.77
N SER A 114 0.23 1.84 6.31
CA SER A 114 1.05 0.67 6.62
C SER A 114 2.49 0.76 6.10
N MET A 115 2.73 1.56 5.06
CA MET A 115 4.10 1.78 4.54
C MET A 115 4.98 2.54 5.52
N MET A 116 4.44 3.55 6.19
CA MET A 116 5.17 4.23 7.27
C MET A 116 5.37 3.29 8.46
N GLY A 117 4.34 2.54 8.84
CA GLY A 117 4.43 1.55 9.91
C GLY A 117 5.53 0.51 9.65
N SER A 118 5.59 -0.06 8.44
CA SER A 118 6.63 -1.04 8.08
C SER A 118 8.02 -0.42 8.08
N MET A 119 8.19 0.81 7.58
CA MET A 119 9.48 1.49 7.58
C MET A 119 9.99 1.75 9.00
N ILE A 120 9.11 2.20 9.89
CA ILE A 120 9.44 2.40 11.32
C ILE A 120 9.77 1.06 11.97
N GLY A 121 8.99 0.02 11.69
CA GLY A 121 9.25 -1.32 12.19
C GLY A 121 10.64 -1.85 11.80
N PHE A 122 11.03 -1.72 10.53
CA PHE A 122 12.37 -2.08 10.07
C PHE A 122 13.46 -1.24 10.74
N LEU A 123 13.25 0.07 10.84
CA LEU A 123 14.21 0.97 11.49
C LEU A 123 14.46 0.58 12.95
N VAL A 124 13.39 0.33 13.69
CA VAL A 124 13.48 -0.05 15.11
C VAL A 124 14.11 -1.43 15.26
N ALA A 125 13.62 -2.44 14.51
CA ALA A 125 14.13 -3.80 14.61
C ALA A 125 15.63 -3.89 14.29
N ASN A 126 16.08 -3.21 13.23
CA ASN A 126 17.49 -3.25 12.84
C ASN A 126 18.40 -2.41 13.75
N ARG A 127 17.85 -1.47 14.53
CA ARG A 127 18.61 -0.69 15.50
C ARG A 127 18.60 -1.26 16.92
N ASN A 128 17.59 -2.07 17.24
CA ASN A 128 17.45 -2.64 18.57
C ASN A 128 18.48 -3.75 18.85
N ASP A 129 18.90 -4.48 17.83
CA ASP A 129 19.85 -5.58 17.96
C ASP A 129 20.87 -5.56 16.81
N HIS A 130 22.02 -4.94 17.05
CA HIS A 130 23.11 -4.85 16.09
C HIS A 130 23.84 -6.17 15.82
N SER A 131 23.54 -7.23 16.55
CA SER A 131 24.08 -8.56 16.26
C SER A 131 23.38 -9.23 15.08
N LYS A 132 22.22 -8.71 14.63
CA LYS A 132 21.49 -9.20 13.47
C LYS A 132 22.00 -8.50 12.21
N GLU A 133 22.40 -9.30 11.23
CA GLU A 133 23.06 -8.79 10.01
C GLU A 133 22.07 -8.38 8.91
N GLY A 134 20.79 -8.74 9.00
CA GLY A 134 19.82 -8.41 7.97
C GLY A 134 18.39 -8.87 8.26
N THR A 135 17.50 -8.56 7.33
CA THR A 135 16.09 -8.91 7.37
C THR A 135 15.77 -9.99 6.32
N LEU A 136 15.22 -11.11 6.75
CA LEU A 136 14.77 -12.18 5.85
C LEU A 136 13.36 -11.86 5.33
N PHE A 137 13.18 -11.98 4.01
CA PHE A 137 11.87 -11.88 3.37
C PHE A 137 11.40 -13.23 2.84
N ILE A 138 10.11 -13.48 2.95
CA ILE A 138 9.44 -14.58 2.26
C ILE A 138 8.92 -14.05 0.93
N ASP A 139 9.38 -14.60 -0.18
CA ASP A 139 8.94 -14.24 -1.53
C ASP A 139 7.98 -15.30 -2.12
N PRO A 140 7.00 -14.87 -2.92
CA PRO A 140 6.69 -13.49 -3.30
C PRO A 140 6.06 -12.68 -2.18
N GLY A 141 6.50 -11.42 -2.02
CA GLY A 141 6.01 -10.49 -1.02
C GLY A 141 5.84 -9.08 -1.59
N PHE A 142 5.46 -8.13 -0.73
CA PHE A 142 5.27 -6.74 -1.14
C PHE A 142 6.64 -6.07 -1.43
N PRO A 143 6.91 -5.67 -2.68
CA PRO A 143 8.27 -5.30 -3.11
C PRO A 143 8.79 -4.00 -2.49
N VAL A 144 7.88 -3.13 -2.00
CA VAL A 144 8.24 -1.83 -1.41
C VAL A 144 9.03 -1.99 -0.12
N GLN A 145 8.78 -3.05 0.65
CA GLN A 145 9.49 -3.30 1.91
C GLN A 145 11.01 -3.49 1.68
N LYS A 146 11.40 -4.19 0.62
CA LYS A 146 12.81 -4.33 0.23
C LYS A 146 13.43 -2.99 -0.17
N GLN A 147 12.66 -2.10 -0.82
CA GLN A 147 13.13 -0.76 -1.13
C GLN A 147 13.31 0.09 0.12
N GLN A 148 12.44 -0.05 1.11
CA GLN A 148 12.59 0.63 2.41
C GLN A 148 13.90 0.23 3.10
N LEU A 149 14.25 -1.06 3.12
CA LEU A 149 15.53 -1.50 3.68
C LEU A 149 16.73 -0.97 2.90
N ARG A 150 16.67 -0.94 1.56
CA ARG A 150 17.72 -0.29 0.75
C ARG A 150 17.92 1.17 1.12
N MET A 151 16.82 1.93 1.29
CA MET A 151 16.87 3.33 1.73
C MET A 151 17.48 3.48 3.13
N LEU A 152 17.24 2.53 4.01
CA LEU A 152 17.81 2.51 5.36
C LEU A 152 19.26 2.02 5.40
N GLY A 153 19.83 1.58 4.28
CA GLY A 153 21.17 0.98 4.22
C GLY A 153 21.26 -0.36 4.93
N GLN A 154 20.15 -1.10 5.03
CA GLN A 154 20.07 -2.38 5.73
C GLN A 154 20.16 -3.55 4.76
N ASN A 155 20.80 -4.63 5.21
CA ASN A 155 20.90 -5.88 4.44
C ASN A 155 19.57 -6.66 4.45
N PHE A 156 19.31 -7.38 3.36
CA PHE A 156 18.19 -8.32 3.24
C PHE A 156 18.46 -9.37 2.16
#